data_e3e901c5863dd78781f2a5b50f5d1452
#
_entry.id   e3e901c5863dd78781f2a5b50f5d1452
#
_cell.length_a   1.000
_cell.length_b   1.000
_cell.length_c   1.000
_cell.angle_alpha   90.00
_cell.angle_beta   90.00
_cell.angle_gamma   90.00
#
_symmetry.space_group_name_H-M   'P 1'
#
loop_
_entity.id
_entity.type
_entity.pdbx_description
1 polymer ?
#
loop_
_entity_poly.entity_id
_entity_poly.type
_entity_poly.pdbx_seq_one_letter_code
_entity_poly.pdbx_strand_id
1 'polypeptide(L)'
;MKIESDTYIQNRIIHAHFYDNSRLLLDENPQIIKISTQSPDVEKLNILTNTLHTQVPDFAVSSHSPYRLDVTAVNALKGAAVNFYTSLYDISLRNTMIIGYSENDYSMLGLPYIESIAMGNSADIIKDICLHHTASNDDDGAAIVFEQVLSQQ
;
A
#
# COMPACT_ATOMS: atom_id res chain seq x y z
N MET A 1 -4.80 10.26 -27.15
CA MET A 1 -3.56 10.09 -26.38
C MET A 1 -3.32 8.59 -26.23
N LYS A 2 -2.32 8.07 -26.92
CA LYS A 2 -2.00 6.63 -26.86
C LYS A 2 -1.29 6.35 -25.55
N ILE A 3 -1.86 5.57 -24.68
CA ILE A 3 -1.23 5.00 -23.51
C ILE A 3 -0.63 3.67 -23.96
N GLU A 4 0.63 3.46 -23.90
CA GLU A 4 1.26 2.22 -24.32
C GLU A 4 0.92 1.08 -23.36
N SER A 5 0.50 -0.04 -23.90
CA SER A 5 0.14 -1.21 -23.11
C SER A 5 1.34 -2.10 -22.95
N ASP A 6 1.97 -2.07 -21.79
CA ASP A 6 2.84 -3.14 -21.37
C ASP A 6 2.04 -4.11 -20.49
N THR A 7 1.71 -5.26 -21.05
CA THR A 7 1.12 -6.34 -20.27
C THR A 7 2.26 -7.14 -19.68
N TYR A 8 2.56 -6.95 -18.41
CA TYR A 8 3.52 -7.74 -17.69
C TYR A 8 2.79 -8.86 -16.95
N ILE A 9 2.99 -10.11 -17.40
CA ILE A 9 2.57 -11.28 -16.65
C ILE A 9 3.83 -11.87 -16.00
N GLN A 10 4.18 -11.41 -14.81
CA GLN A 10 5.07 -12.15 -13.93
C GLN A 10 4.35 -12.41 -12.61
N ASN A 11 4.28 -13.67 -12.21
CA ASN A 11 3.70 -14.13 -10.94
C ASN A 11 2.23 -13.78 -10.71
N ARG A 12 1.37 -13.85 -11.75
CA ARG A 12 -0.05 -13.54 -11.72
C ARG A 12 -0.39 -12.07 -11.40
N ILE A 13 0.53 -11.15 -11.52
CA ILE A 13 0.26 -9.73 -11.47
C ILE A 13 0.04 -9.26 -12.91
N ILE A 14 -1.17 -8.92 -13.23
CA ILE A 14 -1.51 -8.33 -14.53
C ILE A 14 -1.37 -6.82 -14.39
N HIS A 15 -0.34 -6.23 -14.97
CA HIS A 15 -0.29 -4.80 -15.20
C HIS A 15 -1.00 -4.51 -16.52
N ALA A 16 -2.27 -4.12 -16.44
CA ALA A 16 -3.01 -3.68 -17.60
C ALA A 16 -2.94 -2.15 -17.70
N HIS A 17 -2.32 -1.66 -18.73
CA HIS A 17 -2.44 -0.27 -19.14
C HIS A 17 -3.72 -0.14 -19.96
N PHE A 18 -4.69 0.62 -19.49
CA PHE A 18 -5.99 0.73 -20.15
C PHE A 18 -5.95 1.68 -21.31
N TYR A 19 -6.25 1.16 -22.47
CA TYR A 19 -6.89 1.83 -23.58
C TYR A 19 -8.27 1.26 -23.74
N ASP A 20 -9.27 2.03 -23.63
CA ASP A 20 -10.65 1.88 -24.16
C ASP A 20 -11.24 0.44 -24.22
N ASN A 21 -10.58 -0.58 -23.71
CA ASN A 21 -10.96 -1.97 -23.74
C ASN A 21 -10.88 -2.61 -22.35
N SER A 22 -11.71 -2.13 -21.43
CA SER A 22 -11.99 -2.80 -20.14
C SER A 22 -12.45 -4.27 -20.29
N ARG A 23 -12.79 -4.71 -21.50
CA ARG A 23 -13.24 -6.08 -21.81
C ARG A 23 -12.13 -7.12 -21.69
N LEU A 24 -10.87 -6.79 -22.00
CA LEU A 24 -9.74 -7.72 -21.92
C LEU A 24 -9.50 -8.29 -20.52
N LEU A 25 -9.87 -7.55 -19.48
CA LEU A 25 -9.74 -8.00 -18.08
C LEU A 25 -10.90 -8.89 -17.62
N LEU A 26 -12.03 -8.82 -18.31
CA LEU A 26 -13.26 -9.54 -17.95
C LEU A 26 -13.36 -10.89 -18.66
N ASP A 27 -12.77 -11.02 -19.87
CA ASP A 27 -12.96 -12.20 -20.71
C ASP A 27 -12.16 -13.42 -20.25
N GLU A 28 -11.07 -13.25 -19.49
CA GLU A 28 -10.22 -14.36 -19.03
C GLU A 28 -10.38 -14.69 -17.53
N ASN A 29 -11.32 -14.06 -16.82
CA ASN A 29 -11.55 -14.24 -15.39
C ASN A 29 -10.24 -14.20 -14.56
N PRO A 30 -9.35 -13.22 -14.77
CA PRO A 30 -8.13 -13.09 -14.00
C PRO A 30 -8.51 -12.70 -12.56
N GLN A 31 -7.82 -13.28 -11.60
CA GLN A 31 -7.90 -12.79 -10.21
C GLN A 31 -7.13 -11.47 -10.12
N ILE A 32 -7.83 -10.36 -10.27
CA ILE A 32 -7.24 -9.02 -10.15
C ILE A 32 -7.06 -8.69 -8.68
N ILE A 33 -5.82 -8.55 -8.25
CA ILE A 33 -5.47 -8.19 -6.88
C ILE A 33 -5.40 -6.67 -6.72
N LYS A 34 -4.92 -5.98 -7.77
CA LYS A 34 -4.66 -4.54 -7.74
C LYS A 34 -4.78 -3.94 -9.13
N ILE A 35 -5.37 -2.77 -9.19
CA ILE A 35 -5.40 -1.92 -10.38
C ILE A 35 -4.60 -0.66 -10.07
N SER A 36 -3.63 -0.32 -10.93
CA SER A 36 -2.86 0.92 -10.81
C SER A 36 -3.10 1.80 -12.02
N THR A 37 -3.29 3.08 -11.79
CA THR A 37 -3.37 4.08 -12.86
C THR A 37 -2.42 5.24 -12.60
N GLN A 38 -1.92 5.85 -13.66
CA GLN A 38 -1.05 7.01 -13.58
C GLN A 38 -1.55 8.11 -14.52
N SER A 39 -1.43 9.35 -14.09
CA SER A 39 -1.75 10.52 -14.89
C SER A 39 -0.90 11.71 -14.48
N PRO A 40 -0.43 12.53 -15.43
CA PRO A 40 0.17 13.82 -15.10
C PRO A 40 -0.87 14.84 -14.61
N ASP A 41 -2.16 14.58 -14.83
CA ASP A 41 -3.28 15.40 -14.42
C ASP A 41 -3.76 14.97 -13.02
N VAL A 42 -3.19 15.63 -12.00
CA VAL A 42 -3.49 15.37 -10.58
C VAL A 42 -4.97 15.61 -10.26
N GLU A 43 -5.58 16.61 -10.89
CA GLU A 43 -6.99 16.94 -10.65
C GLU A 43 -7.91 15.79 -11.08
N LYS A 44 -7.65 15.20 -12.24
CA LYS A 44 -8.39 14.01 -12.69
C LYS A 44 -8.21 12.81 -11.76
N LEU A 45 -7.01 12.61 -11.23
CA LEU A 45 -6.78 11.54 -10.25
C LEU A 45 -7.55 11.79 -8.96
N ASN A 46 -7.61 13.03 -8.46
CA ASN A 46 -8.38 13.39 -7.29
C ASN A 46 -9.89 13.18 -7.49
N ILE A 47 -10.42 13.57 -8.66
CA ILE A 47 -11.83 13.33 -9.02
C ILE A 47 -12.08 11.80 -9.06
N LEU A 48 -11.20 11.04 -9.68
CA LEU A 48 -11.33 9.59 -9.77
C LEU A 48 -11.29 8.96 -8.37
N THR A 49 -10.37 9.38 -7.50
CA THR A 49 -10.27 8.92 -6.12
C THR A 49 -11.58 9.11 -5.37
N ASN A 50 -12.14 10.31 -5.40
CA ASN A 50 -13.40 10.63 -4.73
C ASN A 50 -14.58 9.82 -5.31
N THR A 51 -14.57 9.60 -6.61
CA THR A 51 -15.59 8.79 -7.29
C THR A 51 -15.51 7.33 -6.84
N LEU A 52 -14.30 6.76 -6.80
CA LEU A 52 -14.07 5.38 -6.38
C LEU A 52 -14.46 5.15 -4.92
N HIS A 53 -14.10 6.05 -4.01
CA HIS A 53 -14.50 5.94 -2.60
C HIS A 53 -16.02 5.88 -2.41
N THR A 54 -16.78 6.55 -3.29
CA THR A 54 -18.24 6.56 -3.20
C THR A 54 -18.91 5.39 -3.91
N GLN A 55 -18.35 4.92 -5.01
CA GLN A 55 -18.99 3.93 -5.88
C GLN A 55 -18.56 2.49 -5.61
N VAL A 56 -17.36 2.29 -5.04
CA VAL A 56 -16.80 0.95 -4.79
C VAL A 56 -16.24 0.84 -3.36
N PRO A 57 -17.11 0.87 -2.33
CA PRO A 57 -16.69 0.92 -0.94
C PRO A 57 -15.92 -0.32 -0.47
N ASP A 58 -16.04 -1.45 -1.19
CA ASP A 58 -15.32 -2.69 -0.88
C ASP A 58 -13.85 -2.70 -1.35
N PHE A 59 -13.41 -1.59 -1.95
CA PHE A 59 -12.04 -1.41 -2.40
C PHE A 59 -11.37 -0.26 -1.65
N ALA A 60 -10.10 -0.47 -1.33
CA ALA A 60 -9.25 0.59 -0.84
C ALA A 60 -8.61 1.32 -2.02
N VAL A 61 -8.65 2.63 -1.95
CA VAL A 61 -8.00 3.54 -2.89
C VAL A 61 -6.85 4.20 -2.15
N SER A 62 -5.64 4.08 -2.66
CA SER A 62 -4.45 4.65 -2.04
C SER A 62 -3.52 5.27 -3.08
N SER A 63 -2.72 6.23 -2.64
CA SER A 63 -1.71 6.87 -3.46
C SER A 63 -0.38 6.90 -2.69
N HIS A 64 0.73 6.75 -3.40
CA HIS A 64 2.07 7.00 -2.86
C HIS A 64 2.83 8.05 -3.70
N SER A 65 2.10 8.68 -4.62
CA SER A 65 2.57 9.76 -5.47
C SER A 65 1.38 10.54 -6.00
N PRO A 66 1.44 11.87 -6.14
CA PRO A 66 0.33 12.67 -6.66
C PRO A 66 -0.09 12.29 -8.09
N TYR A 67 0.75 11.53 -8.79
CA TYR A 67 0.54 11.11 -10.17
C TYR A 67 0.07 9.67 -10.32
N ARG A 68 -0.18 8.96 -9.21
CA ARG A 68 -0.54 7.55 -9.22
C ARG A 68 -1.68 7.26 -8.24
N LEU A 69 -2.57 6.38 -8.68
CA LEU A 69 -3.67 5.85 -7.89
C LEU A 69 -3.66 4.33 -7.96
N ASP A 70 -3.76 3.69 -6.82
CA ASP A 70 -3.87 2.26 -6.67
C ASP A 70 -5.24 1.90 -6.08
N VAL A 71 -5.92 0.93 -6.70
CA VAL A 71 -7.17 0.36 -6.21
C VAL A 71 -6.92 -1.10 -5.86
N THR A 72 -7.22 -1.47 -4.62
CA THR A 72 -6.91 -2.80 -4.07
C THR A 72 -8.11 -3.29 -3.27
N ALA A 73 -8.45 -4.57 -3.34
CA ALA A 73 -9.48 -5.13 -2.46
C ALA A 73 -9.08 -4.95 -0.99
N VAL A 74 -10.03 -4.61 -0.11
CA VAL A 74 -9.73 -4.32 1.31
C VAL A 74 -9.06 -5.48 2.03
N ASN A 75 -9.37 -6.71 1.65
CA ASN A 75 -8.72 -7.92 2.18
C ASN A 75 -7.33 -8.21 1.59
N ALA A 76 -6.87 -7.43 0.63
CA ALA A 76 -5.54 -7.51 0.04
C ALA A 76 -4.63 -6.33 0.43
N LEU A 77 -5.04 -5.54 1.42
CA LEU A 77 -4.23 -4.47 2.00
C LEU A 77 -3.05 -5.04 2.81
N LYS A 78 -2.01 -4.23 3.01
CA LYS A 78 -0.84 -4.61 3.81
C LYS A 78 -1.20 -5.04 5.23
N GLY A 79 -2.16 -4.38 5.87
CA GLY A 79 -2.65 -4.76 7.19
C GLY A 79 -3.32 -6.13 7.22
N ALA A 80 -4.09 -6.48 6.19
CA ALA A 80 -4.67 -7.81 6.05
C ALA A 80 -3.58 -8.89 5.88
N ALA A 81 -2.52 -8.58 5.12
CA ALA A 81 -1.37 -9.47 4.95
C ALA A 81 -0.62 -9.69 6.28
N VAL A 82 -0.43 -8.64 7.07
CA VAL A 82 0.18 -8.75 8.41
C VAL A 82 -0.66 -9.65 9.32
N ASN A 83 -1.96 -9.41 9.40
CA ASN A 83 -2.87 -10.23 10.21
C ASN A 83 -2.87 -11.70 9.76
N PHE A 84 -2.88 -11.93 8.46
CA PHE A 84 -2.81 -13.30 7.91
C PHE A 84 -1.49 -13.98 8.31
N TYR A 85 -0.36 -13.29 8.14
CA TYR A 85 0.97 -13.84 8.42
C TYR A 85 1.16 -14.12 9.91
N THR A 86 0.80 -13.18 10.78
CA THR A 86 0.90 -13.35 12.22
C THR A 86 0.01 -14.49 12.72
N SER A 87 -1.21 -14.61 12.17
CA SER A 87 -2.11 -15.73 12.48
C SER A 87 -1.56 -17.09 12.00
N LEU A 88 -0.95 -17.12 10.81
CA LEU A 88 -0.39 -18.35 10.23
C LEU A 88 0.75 -18.93 11.08
N TYR A 89 1.55 -18.07 11.70
CA TYR A 89 2.73 -18.45 12.48
C TYR A 89 2.51 -18.34 13.99
N ASP A 90 1.27 -18.10 14.44
CA ASP A 90 0.91 -17.92 15.85
C ASP A 90 1.74 -16.82 16.54
N ILE A 91 2.00 -15.72 15.82
CA ILE A 91 2.74 -14.56 16.33
C ILE A 91 1.73 -13.54 16.86
N SER A 92 1.88 -13.13 18.11
CA SER A 92 1.07 -12.05 18.67
C SER A 92 1.39 -10.72 17.98
N LEU A 93 0.37 -9.92 17.67
CA LEU A 93 0.55 -8.54 17.20
C LEU A 93 1.37 -7.70 18.19
N ARG A 94 1.32 -7.99 19.50
CA ARG A 94 2.14 -7.33 20.53
C ARG A 94 3.64 -7.61 20.40
N ASN A 95 4.00 -8.67 19.69
CA ASN A 95 5.38 -9.05 19.38
C ASN A 95 5.75 -8.73 17.93
N THR A 96 4.98 -7.85 17.30
CA THR A 96 5.15 -7.48 15.90
C THR A 96 5.50 -6.00 15.81
N MET A 97 6.62 -5.70 15.17
CA MET A 97 7.06 -4.36 14.84
C MET A 97 6.90 -4.10 13.35
N ILE A 98 6.41 -2.94 12.99
CA ILE A 98 6.18 -2.56 11.58
C ILE A 98 6.75 -1.17 11.34
N ILE A 99 7.50 -1.04 10.26
CA ILE A 99 8.08 0.22 9.79
C ILE A 99 7.42 0.58 8.46
N GLY A 100 7.05 1.84 8.28
CA GLY A 100 6.47 2.33 7.04
C GLY A 100 6.60 3.83 6.87
N TYR A 101 6.19 4.36 5.69
CA TYR A 101 6.39 5.77 5.39
C TYR A 101 5.28 6.40 4.53
N SER A 102 4.46 5.62 3.85
CA SER A 102 3.49 6.15 2.88
C SER A 102 2.06 5.72 3.17
N GLU A 103 1.09 6.38 2.55
CA GLU A 103 -0.33 6.13 2.78
C GLU A 103 -0.76 4.67 2.56
N ASN A 104 -0.11 3.95 1.64
CA ASN A 104 -0.38 2.53 1.43
C ASN A 104 0.09 1.64 2.60
N ASP A 105 0.87 2.19 3.55
CA ASP A 105 1.29 1.52 4.78
C ASP A 105 0.29 1.74 5.93
N TYR A 106 -0.64 2.69 5.76
CA TYR A 106 -1.59 3.09 6.80
C TYR A 106 -2.32 1.89 7.42
N SER A 107 -2.80 0.96 6.57
CA SER A 107 -3.55 -0.19 7.04
C SER A 107 -2.77 -1.16 7.92
N MET A 108 -1.45 -1.25 7.76
CA MET A 108 -0.60 -2.10 8.60
C MET A 108 -0.08 -1.36 9.83
N LEU A 109 0.25 -0.07 9.68
CA LEU A 109 0.75 0.75 10.78
C LEU A 109 -0.34 1.10 11.80
N GLY A 110 -1.60 1.17 11.35
CA GLY A 110 -2.76 1.40 12.21
C GLY A 110 -3.36 0.15 12.87
N LEU A 111 -2.72 -1.03 12.74
CA LEU A 111 -3.21 -2.23 13.41
C LEU A 111 -3.12 -2.08 14.94
N PRO A 112 -4.10 -2.59 15.72
CA PRO A 112 -4.05 -2.53 17.16
C PRO A 112 -2.93 -3.42 17.72
N TYR A 113 -2.29 -2.94 18.79
CA TYR A 113 -1.30 -3.68 19.57
C TYR A 113 0.06 -3.93 18.91
N ILE A 114 0.30 -3.44 17.71
CA ILE A 114 1.62 -3.53 17.08
C ILE A 114 2.55 -2.42 17.56
N GLU A 115 3.85 -2.64 17.41
CA GLU A 115 4.86 -1.59 17.52
C GLU A 115 5.03 -0.91 16.17
N SER A 116 4.36 0.24 15.96
CA SER A 116 4.37 0.96 14.68
C SER A 116 5.39 2.09 14.68
N ILE A 117 6.19 2.15 13.62
CA ILE A 117 7.29 3.11 13.47
C ILE A 117 7.18 3.82 12.13
N ALA A 118 7.07 5.15 12.19
CA ALA A 118 7.13 5.99 10.99
C ALA A 118 8.58 6.33 10.64
N MET A 119 8.93 6.21 9.37
CA MET A 119 10.19 6.74 8.84
C MET A 119 10.20 8.26 8.91
N GLY A 120 11.37 8.88 9.05
CA GLY A 120 11.51 10.34 9.14
C GLY A 120 10.97 11.09 7.93
N ASN A 121 11.03 10.48 6.76
CA ASN A 121 10.47 11.00 5.50
C ASN A 121 8.99 10.62 5.27
N SER A 122 8.28 10.15 6.28
CA SER A 122 6.85 9.80 6.17
C SER A 122 5.97 11.03 5.99
N ALA A 123 4.83 10.83 5.32
CA ALA A 123 3.73 11.79 5.34
C ALA A 123 3.19 12.00 6.77
N ASP A 124 2.68 13.19 7.05
CA ASP A 124 2.20 13.55 8.39
C ASP A 124 1.13 12.59 8.91
N ILE A 125 0.19 12.19 8.05
CA ILE A 125 -0.86 11.21 8.39
C ILE A 125 -0.30 9.87 8.89
N ILE A 126 0.89 9.47 8.44
CA ILE A 126 1.56 8.25 8.91
C ILE A 126 2.26 8.49 10.24
N LYS A 127 2.89 9.66 10.40
CA LYS A 127 3.50 10.02 11.67
C LYS A 127 2.48 10.09 12.79
N ASP A 128 1.29 10.63 12.50
CA ASP A 128 0.22 10.83 13.47
C ASP A 128 -0.36 9.52 14.04
N ILE A 129 -0.30 8.42 13.28
CA ILE A 129 -0.83 7.13 13.72
C ILE A 129 0.21 6.20 14.32
N CYS A 130 1.50 6.48 14.13
CA CYS A 130 2.57 5.61 14.62
C CYS A 130 2.97 5.92 16.05
N LEU A 131 3.33 4.88 16.81
CA LEU A 131 3.78 5.00 18.20
C LEU A 131 5.17 5.62 18.28
N HIS A 132 6.03 5.32 17.31
CA HIS A 132 7.43 5.76 17.27
C HIS A 132 7.81 6.32 15.91
N HIS A 133 8.91 7.08 15.92
CA HIS A 133 9.52 7.62 14.70
C HIS A 133 11.00 7.25 14.67
N THR A 134 11.52 7.05 13.46
CA THR A 134 12.94 6.86 13.21
C THR A 134 13.48 7.90 12.23
N ALA A 135 14.74 7.82 11.85
CA ALA A 135 15.36 8.68 10.86
C ALA A 135 14.78 8.47 9.46
N SER A 136 15.16 9.31 8.51
CA SER A 136 14.74 9.18 7.11
C SER A 136 15.39 7.98 6.42
N ASN A 137 14.94 7.67 5.20
CA ASN A 137 15.62 6.69 4.36
C ASN A 137 17.06 7.12 4.00
N ASP A 138 17.32 8.43 3.91
CA ASP A 138 18.64 8.96 3.60
C ASP A 138 19.61 8.87 4.79
N ASP A 139 19.06 8.69 6.00
CA ASP A 139 19.79 8.57 7.26
C ASP A 139 19.65 7.15 7.87
N ASP A 140 19.44 6.14 7.04
CA ASP A 140 19.37 4.73 7.41
C ASP A 140 18.33 4.39 8.50
N GLY A 141 17.20 5.10 8.53
CA GLY A 141 16.19 4.99 9.58
C GLY A 141 15.70 3.58 9.88
N ALA A 142 15.53 2.73 8.87
CA ALA A 142 15.16 1.33 9.09
C ALA A 142 16.29 0.52 9.76
N ALA A 143 17.55 0.74 9.35
CA ALA A 143 18.70 0.06 9.94
C ALA A 143 18.85 0.39 11.45
N ILE A 144 18.66 1.66 11.80
CA ILE A 144 18.69 2.12 13.21
C ILE A 144 17.69 1.31 14.05
N VAL A 145 16.48 1.10 13.56
CA VAL A 145 15.46 0.32 14.28
C VAL A 145 15.88 -1.14 14.44
N PHE A 146 16.41 -1.76 13.39
CA PHE A 146 16.89 -3.15 13.48
C PHE A 146 18.06 -3.30 14.45
N GLU A 147 19.01 -2.36 14.47
CA GLU A 147 20.12 -2.36 15.44
C GLU A 147 19.64 -2.22 16.87
N GLN A 148 18.64 -1.38 17.12
CA GLN A 148 18.03 -1.25 18.45
C GLN A 148 17.39 -2.57 18.92
N VAL A 149 16.64 -3.25 18.05
CA VAL A 149 16.03 -4.55 18.38
C VAL A 149 17.10 -5.61 18.68
N LEU A 150 18.14 -5.69 17.87
CA LEU A 150 19.22 -6.66 18.05
C LEU A 150 20.03 -6.41 19.33
N SER A 151 20.17 -5.15 19.75
CA SER A 151 20.90 -4.79 20.97
C SER A 151 20.16 -5.13 22.28
N GLN A 152 18.86 -5.46 22.20
CA GLN A 152 18.01 -5.81 23.35
C GLN A 152 17.91 -7.34 23.58
N GLN A 153 18.54 -8.14 22.73
CA GLN A 153 18.62 -9.60 22.85
C GLN A 153 19.88 -10.02 23.63
#